data_e62c5eb52c3adf98814959af627db5f7
#
_entry.id   e62c5eb52c3adf98814959af627db5f7
#
_cell.length_a   1.000
_cell.length_b   1.000
_cell.length_c   1.000
_cell.angle_alpha   90.00
_cell.angle_beta   90.00
_cell.angle_gamma   90.00
#
_symmetry.space_group_name_H-M   'P 1'
#
loop_
_entity.id
_entity.type
_entity.pdbx_description
1 polymer ?
#
loop_
_entity_poly.entity_id
_entity_poly.type
_entity_poly.pdbx_seq_one_letter_code
_entity_poly.pdbx_strand_id
1 'polypeptide(L)'
;MEKMTDSIQHTLKQFAADSALTTTTPLCSDIPLFDINALGDWTYLGTSLPAKFAKLFASILHCIDDEFFLITPVEKVRVQVEDAPLLIVDFERAQPHSLLNVSTSIDTLHHNVDIKQMKLTDDSVYLPLERGLWGKLGRACYYNFVNEFNLSDLNEL
;
A
#
# COMPACT_ATOMS: atom_id res chain seq x y z
N MET A 1 20.98 13.01 -0.28
CA MET A 1 19.62 12.51 -0.16
C MET A 1 18.56 13.45 -0.70
N GLU A 2 18.69 14.75 -0.46
CA GLU A 2 17.75 15.75 -0.98
C GLU A 2 17.64 15.75 -2.51
N LYS A 3 18.78 15.69 -3.20
CA LYS A 3 18.81 15.68 -4.67
C LYS A 3 18.07 14.50 -5.26
N MET A 4 18.15 13.33 -4.61
CA MET A 4 17.48 12.13 -5.10
C MET A 4 15.99 12.21 -4.85
N THR A 5 15.58 12.75 -3.70
CA THR A 5 14.17 12.95 -3.39
C THR A 5 13.53 13.94 -4.38
N ASP A 6 14.24 15.03 -4.71
CA ASP A 6 13.76 16.02 -5.69
C ASP A 6 13.61 15.40 -7.07
N SER A 7 14.56 14.55 -7.49
CA SER A 7 14.51 13.86 -8.78
C SER A 7 13.29 12.92 -8.83
N ILE A 8 13.06 12.18 -7.77
CA ILE A 8 11.92 11.27 -7.70
C ILE A 8 10.60 12.04 -7.66
N GLN A 9 10.52 13.15 -6.93
CA GLN A 9 9.34 14.01 -6.92
C GLN A 9 9.03 14.57 -8.31
N HIS A 10 10.06 14.97 -9.05
CA HIS A 10 9.88 15.44 -10.41
C HIS A 10 9.32 14.33 -11.30
N THR A 11 9.84 13.13 -11.17
CA THR A 11 9.36 11.96 -11.90
C THR A 11 7.91 11.63 -11.54
N LEU A 12 7.55 11.75 -10.25
CA LEU A 12 6.18 11.54 -9.81
C LEU A 12 5.20 12.55 -10.41
N LYS A 13 5.61 13.80 -10.55
CA LYS A 13 4.77 14.82 -11.18
C LYS A 13 4.56 14.52 -12.65
N GLN A 14 5.58 14.04 -13.34
CA GLN A 14 5.45 13.60 -14.73
C GLN A 14 4.54 12.39 -14.83
N PHE A 15 4.66 11.46 -13.88
CA PHE A 15 3.80 10.28 -13.82
C PHE A 15 2.33 10.66 -13.63
N ALA A 16 2.05 11.65 -12.78
CA ALA A 16 0.68 12.09 -12.53
C ALA A 16 0.02 12.65 -13.81
N ALA A 17 0.80 13.14 -14.75
CA ALA A 17 0.32 13.64 -16.04
C ALA A 17 0.17 12.53 -17.09
N ASP A 18 0.79 11.38 -16.86
CA ASP A 18 0.80 10.25 -17.78
C ASP A 18 0.28 9.00 -17.07
N SER A 19 -0.89 8.53 -17.47
CA SER A 19 -1.54 7.38 -16.85
C SER A 19 -1.10 6.04 -17.45
N ALA A 20 -0.18 6.04 -18.42
CA ALA A 20 0.23 4.83 -19.14
C ALA A 20 1.39 4.12 -18.42
N LEU A 21 1.11 3.45 -17.31
CA LEU A 21 2.09 2.58 -16.65
C LEU A 21 2.19 1.26 -17.39
N THR A 22 3.42 0.85 -17.66
CA THR A 22 3.66 -0.43 -18.31
C THR A 22 4.60 -1.28 -17.46
N THR A 23 4.36 -2.60 -17.46
CA THR A 23 5.25 -3.57 -16.81
C THR A 23 6.58 -3.69 -17.55
N THR A 24 6.68 -3.09 -18.73
CA THR A 24 7.89 -3.12 -19.55
C THR A 24 8.89 -2.03 -19.18
N THR A 25 8.55 -1.14 -18.24
CA THR A 25 9.48 -0.11 -17.77
C THR A 25 10.75 -0.77 -17.22
N PRO A 26 11.94 -0.28 -17.62
CA PRO A 26 13.20 -0.90 -17.16
C PRO A 26 13.38 -0.85 -15.67
N LEU A 27 13.94 -1.94 -15.10
CA LEU A 27 14.27 -2.00 -13.69
C LEU A 27 15.55 -1.20 -13.41
N CYS A 28 15.48 -0.29 -12.46
CA CYS A 28 16.62 0.56 -12.09
C CYS A 28 17.75 -0.25 -11.43
N SER A 29 17.38 -1.22 -10.55
CA SER A 29 18.35 -2.03 -9.82
C SER A 29 17.69 -3.34 -9.41
N ASP A 30 18.46 -4.42 -9.40
CA ASP A 30 17.99 -5.72 -8.87
C ASP A 30 17.88 -5.70 -7.35
N ILE A 31 18.65 -4.82 -6.70
CA ILE A 31 18.65 -4.70 -5.24
C ILE A 31 17.56 -3.72 -4.83
N PRO A 32 16.69 -4.07 -3.85
CA PRO A 32 15.69 -3.15 -3.37
C PRO A 32 16.34 -1.90 -2.77
N LEU A 33 15.87 -0.72 -3.18
CA LEU A 33 16.33 0.54 -2.64
C LEU A 33 15.43 1.05 -1.52
N PHE A 34 14.20 0.57 -1.48
CA PHE A 34 13.21 0.95 -0.47
C PHE A 34 12.80 -0.27 0.33
N ASP A 35 12.53 -0.06 1.61
CA ASP A 35 11.99 -1.09 2.50
C ASP A 35 10.74 -0.57 3.19
N ILE A 36 9.73 -1.44 3.30
CA ILE A 36 8.52 -1.18 4.08
C ILE A 36 8.45 -2.27 5.15
N ASN A 37 8.49 -1.87 6.43
CA ASN A 37 8.45 -2.84 7.52
C ASN A 37 7.01 -3.27 7.85
N ALA A 38 6.87 -4.18 8.81
CA ALA A 38 5.56 -4.72 9.20
C ALA A 38 4.62 -3.66 9.79
N LEU A 39 5.14 -2.54 10.23
CA LEU A 39 4.34 -1.42 10.77
C LEU A 39 3.98 -0.40 9.70
N GLY A 40 4.37 -0.63 8.45
CA GLY A 40 4.10 0.30 7.36
C GLY A 40 5.06 1.47 7.27
N ASP A 41 6.18 1.41 7.97
CA ASP A 41 7.20 2.47 7.93
C ASP A 41 8.13 2.24 6.75
N TRP A 42 8.44 3.32 6.04
CA TRP A 42 9.27 3.28 4.85
C TRP A 42 10.69 3.75 5.15
N THR A 43 11.67 3.08 4.54
CA THR A 43 13.06 3.53 4.55
C THR A 43 13.59 3.53 3.12
N TYR A 44 14.55 4.42 2.88
CA TYR A 44 15.29 4.48 1.63
C TYR A 44 16.77 4.34 1.94
N LEU A 45 17.39 3.29 1.43
CA LEU A 45 18.80 2.95 1.71
C LEU A 45 19.11 2.98 3.23
N GLY A 46 18.16 2.44 4.03
CA GLY A 46 18.33 2.37 5.47
C GLY A 46 17.96 3.64 6.24
N THR A 47 17.57 4.71 5.55
CA THR A 47 17.19 5.97 6.19
C THR A 47 15.68 6.12 6.20
N SER A 48 15.13 6.44 7.36
CA SER A 48 13.68 6.63 7.53
C SER A 48 13.14 7.73 6.63
N LEU A 49 12.01 7.44 5.96
CA LEU A 49 11.32 8.41 5.12
C LEU A 49 10.20 9.06 5.91
N PRO A 50 10.06 10.41 5.83
CA PRO A 50 8.87 11.07 6.37
C PRO A 50 7.59 10.58 5.70
N ALA A 51 6.49 10.60 6.45
CA ALA A 51 5.20 10.09 5.96
C ALA A 51 4.75 10.75 4.66
N LYS A 52 5.03 12.04 4.48
CA LYS A 52 4.64 12.75 3.26
C LYS A 52 5.32 12.18 2.00
N PHE A 53 6.57 11.72 2.12
CA PHE A 53 7.27 11.09 1.01
C PHE A 53 6.79 9.66 0.79
N ALA A 54 6.56 8.92 1.88
CA ALA A 54 5.98 7.59 1.78
C ALA A 54 4.62 7.63 1.08
N LYS A 55 3.80 8.62 1.39
CA LYS A 55 2.50 8.82 0.74
C LYS A 55 2.65 9.03 -0.76
N LEU A 56 3.63 9.87 -1.17
CA LEU A 56 3.91 10.10 -2.58
C LEU A 56 4.34 8.82 -3.29
N PHE A 57 5.27 8.08 -2.70
CA PHE A 57 5.77 6.85 -3.30
C PHE A 57 4.70 5.76 -3.33
N ALA A 58 3.83 5.72 -2.34
CA ALA A 58 2.74 4.74 -2.31
C ALA A 58 1.79 4.91 -3.51
N SER A 59 1.69 6.11 -4.07
CA SER A 59 0.83 6.37 -5.22
C SER A 59 1.30 5.67 -6.51
N ILE A 60 2.59 5.28 -6.56
CA ILE A 60 3.16 4.56 -7.70
C ILE A 60 3.64 3.17 -7.32
N LEU A 61 3.27 2.70 -6.14
CA LEU A 61 3.62 1.35 -5.70
C LEU A 61 2.70 0.33 -6.36
N HIS A 62 3.29 -0.74 -6.87
CA HIS A 62 2.59 -1.84 -7.53
C HIS A 62 3.10 -3.17 -7.00
N CYS A 63 2.21 -4.15 -6.93
CA CYS A 63 2.59 -5.54 -6.70
C CYS A 63 2.35 -6.31 -7.99
N ILE A 64 3.41 -6.90 -8.53
CA ILE A 64 3.36 -7.69 -9.76
C ILE A 64 4.05 -9.02 -9.49
N ASP A 65 3.31 -10.12 -9.63
CA ASP A 65 3.84 -11.47 -9.37
C ASP A 65 4.49 -11.59 -7.98
N ASP A 66 3.80 -11.03 -6.97
CA ASP A 66 4.23 -11.05 -5.56
C ASP A 66 5.50 -10.24 -5.29
N GLU A 67 5.92 -9.41 -6.24
CA GLU A 67 7.04 -8.49 -6.07
C GLU A 67 6.56 -7.05 -6.10
N PHE A 68 7.22 -6.18 -5.35
CA PHE A 68 6.79 -4.79 -5.19
C PHE A 68 7.74 -3.85 -5.90
N PHE A 69 7.16 -2.88 -6.61
CA PHE A 69 7.91 -1.92 -7.42
C PHE A 69 7.28 -0.54 -7.33
N LEU A 70 8.14 0.49 -7.31
CA LEU A 70 7.72 1.85 -7.63
C LEU A 70 7.90 2.00 -9.14
N ILE A 71 6.81 2.29 -9.84
CA ILE A 71 6.84 2.31 -11.31
C ILE A 71 6.51 3.72 -11.80
N THR A 72 7.42 4.27 -12.61
CA THR A 72 7.24 5.54 -13.31
C THR A 72 7.38 5.27 -14.81
N PRO A 73 7.06 6.26 -15.68
CA PRO A 73 7.25 6.06 -17.11
C PRO A 73 8.69 5.77 -17.53
N VAL A 74 9.68 6.18 -16.72
CA VAL A 74 11.09 6.06 -17.10
C VAL A 74 11.86 4.98 -16.37
N GLU A 75 11.38 4.55 -15.19
CA GLU A 75 12.10 3.53 -14.43
C GLU A 75 11.18 2.76 -13.47
N LYS A 76 11.66 1.60 -13.07
CA LYS A 76 11.00 0.73 -12.10
C LYS A 76 12.01 0.45 -10.99
N VAL A 77 11.60 0.67 -9.73
CA VAL A 77 12.48 0.50 -8.57
C VAL A 77 11.89 -0.55 -7.64
N ARG A 78 12.69 -1.53 -7.29
CA ARG A 78 12.26 -2.63 -6.42
C ARG A 78 12.10 -2.17 -4.98
N VAL A 79 11.03 -2.67 -4.33
CA VAL A 79 10.75 -2.36 -2.92
C VAL A 79 10.68 -3.68 -2.15
N GLN A 80 11.37 -3.72 -1.01
CA GLN A 80 11.30 -4.86 -0.10
C GLN A 80 10.16 -4.61 0.89
N VAL A 81 9.22 -5.56 0.97
CA VAL A 81 8.07 -5.45 1.87
C VAL A 81 8.11 -6.61 2.87
N GLU A 82 8.14 -6.29 4.15
CA GLU A 82 8.26 -7.28 5.21
C GLU A 82 6.97 -8.10 5.38
N ASP A 83 5.81 -7.46 5.33
CA ASP A 83 4.52 -8.11 5.52
C ASP A 83 3.54 -7.57 4.47
N ALA A 84 2.80 -6.50 4.78
CA ALA A 84 1.94 -5.84 3.81
C ALA A 84 2.50 -4.45 3.50
N PRO A 85 2.29 -3.94 2.27
CA PRO A 85 2.85 -2.65 1.90
C PRO A 85 2.22 -1.47 2.63
N LEU A 86 0.97 -1.64 3.10
CA LEU A 86 0.24 -0.55 3.77
C LEU A 86 -0.40 -1.07 5.05
N LEU A 87 -0.37 -0.24 6.10
CA LEU A 87 -0.99 -0.54 7.37
C LEU A 87 -2.28 0.28 7.49
N ILE A 88 -3.42 -0.40 7.54
CA ILE A 88 -4.73 0.25 7.65
C ILE A 88 -4.97 0.61 9.11
N VAL A 89 -5.21 1.89 9.38
CA VAL A 89 -5.39 2.40 10.74
C VAL A 89 -6.83 2.80 11.05
N ASP A 90 -7.67 2.95 10.03
CA ASP A 90 -9.07 3.30 10.22
C ASP A 90 -9.90 2.86 9.03
N PHE A 91 -11.20 2.68 9.26
CA PHE A 91 -12.13 2.32 8.19
C PHE A 91 -13.51 2.88 8.50
N GLU A 92 -14.30 3.04 7.44
CA GLU A 92 -15.72 3.35 7.56
C GLU A 92 -16.50 2.56 6.51
N ARG A 93 -17.75 2.26 6.82
CA ARG A 93 -18.58 1.50 5.88
C ARG A 93 -19.00 2.38 4.72
N ALA A 94 -18.92 1.81 3.52
CA ALA A 94 -19.46 2.42 2.31
C ALA A 94 -20.72 1.66 1.88
N GLN A 95 -21.35 2.10 0.82
CA GLN A 95 -22.48 1.40 0.23
C GLN A 95 -22.02 0.63 -1.00
N PRO A 96 -22.38 -0.65 -1.16
CA PRO A 96 -23.13 -1.52 -0.22
C PRO A 96 -22.28 -1.92 1.01
N HIS A 97 -22.90 -2.59 1.97
CA HIS A 97 -22.28 -2.90 3.27
C HIS A 97 -21.00 -3.74 3.21
N SER A 98 -20.74 -4.42 2.09
CA SER A 98 -19.52 -5.22 1.91
C SER A 98 -18.32 -4.37 1.47
N LEU A 99 -18.49 -3.06 1.30
CA LEU A 99 -17.43 -2.16 0.89
C LEU A 99 -17.01 -1.25 2.04
N LEU A 100 -15.72 -0.99 2.13
CA LEU A 100 -15.15 -0.08 3.12
C LEU A 100 -14.33 1.00 2.44
N ASN A 101 -14.29 2.16 3.09
CA ASN A 101 -13.29 3.18 2.80
C ASN A 101 -12.27 3.10 3.93
N VAL A 102 -10.99 2.96 3.59
CA VAL A 102 -9.94 2.75 4.58
C VAL A 102 -8.87 3.84 4.47
N SER A 103 -8.24 4.13 5.60
CA SER A 103 -7.08 5.02 5.64
C SER A 103 -5.90 4.31 6.26
N THR A 104 -4.70 4.71 5.85
CA THR A 104 -3.46 4.04 6.26
C THR A 104 -2.60 4.92 7.15
N SER A 105 -1.56 4.31 7.73
CA SER A 105 -0.62 5.00 8.62
C SER A 105 0.17 6.10 7.92
N ILE A 106 0.26 6.09 6.60
CA ILE A 106 0.91 7.15 5.82
C ILE A 106 -0.11 8.09 5.17
N ASP A 107 -1.33 8.06 5.68
CA ASP A 107 -2.39 9.01 5.31
C ASP A 107 -2.88 8.87 3.86
N THR A 108 -2.84 7.64 3.33
CA THR A 108 -3.48 7.34 2.05
C THR A 108 -4.91 6.87 2.28
N LEU A 109 -5.80 7.20 1.33
CA LEU A 109 -7.21 6.81 1.36
C LEU A 109 -7.49 5.84 0.23
N HIS A 110 -8.24 4.79 0.56
CA HIS A 110 -8.63 3.77 -0.42
C HIS A 110 -10.13 3.54 -0.32
N HIS A 111 -10.83 3.66 -1.43
CA HIS A 111 -12.29 3.59 -1.47
C HIS A 111 -12.78 2.27 -2.04
N ASN A 112 -13.97 1.86 -1.62
CA ASN A 112 -14.65 0.68 -2.16
C ASN A 112 -13.84 -0.60 -2.03
N VAL A 113 -13.22 -0.78 -0.87
CA VAL A 113 -12.46 -1.98 -0.56
C VAL A 113 -13.44 -3.11 -0.22
N ASP A 114 -13.35 -4.22 -0.93
CA ASP A 114 -14.30 -5.32 -0.80
C ASP A 114 -13.87 -6.30 0.30
N ILE A 115 -14.62 -6.32 1.40
CA ILE A 115 -14.32 -7.22 2.52
C ILE A 115 -14.57 -8.69 2.19
N LYS A 116 -15.34 -8.99 1.14
CA LYS A 116 -15.56 -10.37 0.71
C LYS A 116 -14.28 -11.03 0.20
N GLN A 117 -13.32 -10.22 -0.23
CA GLN A 117 -12.04 -10.70 -0.74
C GLN A 117 -10.93 -10.63 0.32
N MET A 118 -11.29 -10.35 1.56
CA MET A 118 -10.30 -10.27 2.62
C MET A 118 -9.58 -11.59 2.84
N LYS A 119 -8.38 -11.51 3.37
CA LYS A 119 -7.57 -12.65 3.75
C LYS A 119 -7.43 -12.66 5.26
N LEU A 120 -7.86 -13.75 5.88
CA LEU A 120 -7.80 -13.90 7.34
C LEU A 120 -6.64 -14.80 7.72
N THR A 121 -5.91 -14.38 8.75
CA THR A 121 -4.94 -15.23 9.43
C THR A 121 -5.35 -15.32 10.90
N ASP A 122 -4.60 -16.05 11.71
CA ASP A 122 -4.95 -16.25 13.12
C ASP A 122 -5.07 -14.94 13.90
N ASP A 123 -4.29 -13.93 13.51
CA ASP A 123 -4.20 -12.67 14.26
C ASP A 123 -4.30 -11.42 13.39
N SER A 124 -4.59 -11.57 12.10
CA SER A 124 -4.55 -10.45 11.17
C SER A 124 -5.61 -10.54 10.10
N VAL A 125 -5.99 -9.37 9.59
CA VAL A 125 -6.89 -9.23 8.44
C VAL A 125 -6.17 -8.42 7.37
N TYR A 126 -6.19 -8.93 6.13
CA TYR A 126 -5.63 -8.24 4.97
C TYR A 126 -6.75 -7.92 4.02
N LEU A 127 -6.77 -6.69 3.52
CA LEU A 127 -7.78 -6.23 2.57
C LEU A 127 -7.13 -5.90 1.22
N PRO A 128 -7.78 -6.29 0.11
CA PRO A 128 -7.23 -6.01 -1.22
C PRO A 128 -7.43 -4.54 -1.57
N LEU A 129 -6.36 -3.92 -2.03
CA LEU A 129 -6.36 -2.53 -2.46
C LEU A 129 -6.09 -2.50 -3.97
N GLU A 130 -5.92 -1.31 -4.53
CA GLU A 130 -5.63 -1.17 -5.96
C GLU A 130 -4.19 -1.58 -6.29
N ARG A 131 -3.91 -1.80 -7.57
CA ARG A 131 -2.58 -2.13 -8.12
C ARG A 131 -1.96 -3.40 -7.54
N GLY A 132 -2.80 -4.38 -7.16
CA GLY A 132 -2.33 -5.64 -6.57
C GLY A 132 -1.86 -5.52 -5.14
N LEU A 133 -2.01 -4.36 -4.50
CA LEU A 133 -1.57 -4.14 -3.13
C LEU A 133 -2.55 -4.72 -2.12
N TRP A 134 -2.03 -5.06 -0.95
CA TRP A 134 -2.81 -5.48 0.21
C TRP A 134 -2.53 -4.55 1.37
N GLY A 135 -3.56 -4.24 2.13
CA GLY A 135 -3.42 -3.50 3.38
C GLY A 135 -3.70 -4.42 4.56
N LYS A 136 -2.84 -4.38 5.56
CA LYS A 136 -3.02 -5.13 6.80
C LYS A 136 -3.67 -4.22 7.84
N LEU A 137 -4.67 -4.71 8.57
CA LEU A 137 -5.26 -3.94 9.65
C LEU A 137 -4.26 -3.79 10.79
N GLY A 138 -4.04 -2.57 11.24
CA GLY A 138 -3.27 -2.31 12.43
C GLY A 138 -4.01 -2.84 13.67
N ARG A 139 -3.31 -2.95 14.79
CA ARG A 139 -3.84 -3.63 15.97
C ARG A 139 -5.16 -3.05 16.47
N ALA A 140 -5.23 -1.75 16.66
CA ALA A 140 -6.46 -1.09 17.14
C ALA A 140 -7.59 -1.21 16.11
N CYS A 141 -7.24 -1.04 14.84
CA CYS A 141 -8.19 -1.15 13.73
C CYS A 141 -8.73 -2.59 13.63
N TYR A 142 -7.87 -3.58 13.85
CA TYR A 142 -8.26 -4.98 13.87
C TYR A 142 -9.32 -5.26 14.92
N TYR A 143 -9.14 -4.78 16.14
CA TYR A 143 -10.13 -4.97 17.21
C TYR A 143 -11.45 -4.29 16.87
N ASN A 144 -11.42 -3.08 16.33
CA ASN A 144 -12.63 -2.38 15.90
C ASN A 144 -13.34 -3.13 14.78
N PHE A 145 -12.58 -3.68 13.84
CA PHE A 145 -13.12 -4.45 12.73
C PHE A 145 -13.83 -5.72 13.22
N VAL A 146 -13.17 -6.46 14.11
CA VAL A 146 -13.74 -7.70 14.68
C VAL A 146 -15.01 -7.40 15.48
N ASN A 147 -15.03 -6.29 16.22
CA ASN A 147 -16.21 -5.88 16.98
C ASN A 147 -17.37 -5.47 16.07
N GLU A 148 -17.08 -4.79 14.99
CA GLU A 148 -18.11 -4.31 14.07
C GLU A 148 -18.62 -5.42 13.15
N PHE A 149 -17.72 -6.26 12.69
CA PHE A 149 -18.05 -7.43 11.86
C PHE A 149 -17.84 -8.67 12.70
N ASN A 150 -18.93 -9.26 13.20
CA ASN A 150 -18.83 -10.52 13.96
C ASN A 150 -18.17 -11.57 13.04
N LEU A 151 -17.31 -12.43 13.63
CA LEU A 151 -16.61 -13.47 12.87
C LEU A 151 -17.57 -14.37 12.09
N SER A 152 -18.76 -14.65 12.67
CA SER A 152 -19.77 -15.43 11.98
C SER A 152 -20.31 -14.69 10.74
N ASP A 153 -20.44 -13.38 10.81
CA ASP A 153 -20.88 -12.57 9.66
C ASP A 153 -19.85 -12.56 8.56
N LEU A 154 -18.57 -12.54 8.94
CA LEU A 154 -17.47 -12.58 7.98
C LEU A 154 -17.43 -13.90 7.23
N ASN A 155 -17.76 -14.99 7.88
CA ASN A 155 -17.78 -16.32 7.27
C ASN A 155 -18.95 -16.49 6.29
N GLU A 156 -19.99 -15.67 6.40
CA GLU A 156 -21.15 -15.71 5.52
C GLU A 156 -20.97 -14.82 4.28
N LEU A 157 -19.94 -14.00 4.27
CA LEU A 157 -19.61 -13.16 3.11
C LEU A 157 -18.87 -13.99 2.04
#